data_12d7d445b28e9d35b7ca6ef850b05dc7
#
_entry.id   12d7d445b28e9d35b7ca6ef850b05dc7
#
_cell.length_a   1.000
_cell.length_b   1.000
_cell.length_c   1.000
_cell.angle_alpha   90.00
_cell.angle_beta   90.00
_cell.angle_gamma   90.00
#
_symmetry.space_group_name_H-M   'P 1'
#
loop_
_entity.id
_entity.type
_entity.pdbx_description
1 polymer ?
#
loop_
_entity_poly.entity_id
_entity_poly.type
_entity_poly.pdbx_seq_one_letter_code
_entity_poly.pdbx_strand_id
1 'polypeptide(L)'
;SHTRYGALGTMAMGEGGGELVKQLLSQTYDINMPGVVAIYLKGEPRPGVGPQDVALAIIGKVFANGYVKNKVMEFVGPGVANLSADFRIGVDVMTTETTCLSSIWQTDEKIQEFYEIHGRSEDYKELKPGETAYYDGCVEIDLSEIRPMIAMPFHPSNTYTIDELKVNLDDILADVEKKAQISLDGKVPYTLRDKVIDGKLYVEQGIIAGCAGGGFENICAAADILKGKSIGADAFT
;
A
#
# COMPACT_ATOMS: atom_id res chain seq x y z
N SER A 1 -8.36 -0.08 11.20
CA SER A 1 -8.58 -1.00 10.26
C SER A 1 -8.39 -0.58 8.83
N HIS A 2 -7.64 -1.41 8.11
CA HIS A 2 -7.29 -1.16 6.73
C HIS A 2 -8.12 -2.06 5.80
N THR A 3 -8.23 -1.68 4.53
CA THR A 3 -9.09 -2.34 3.53
C THR A 3 -8.50 -3.66 2.99
N ARG A 4 -7.65 -4.34 3.76
CA ARG A 4 -6.91 -5.53 3.33
C ARG A 4 -7.77 -6.71 2.87
N TYR A 5 -9.01 -6.82 3.32
CA TYR A 5 -9.92 -7.87 2.91
C TYR A 5 -10.55 -7.64 1.54
N GLY A 6 -10.39 -6.46 0.97
CA GLY A 6 -10.76 -6.18 -0.41
C GLY A 6 -10.02 -7.07 -1.41
N ALA A 7 -8.76 -7.42 -1.10
CA ALA A 7 -7.96 -8.37 -1.88
C ALA A 7 -8.58 -9.77 -1.96
N LEU A 8 -9.44 -10.15 -1.02
CA LEU A 8 -10.14 -11.43 -0.98
C LEU A 8 -11.52 -11.39 -1.67
N GLY A 9 -11.82 -10.35 -2.43
CA GLY A 9 -13.10 -10.20 -3.12
C GLY A 9 -14.24 -9.72 -2.23
N THR A 10 -13.93 -8.99 -1.16
CA THR A 10 -14.93 -8.41 -0.27
C THR A 10 -14.82 -6.90 -0.27
N MET A 11 -15.91 -6.20 0.02
CA MET A 11 -15.89 -4.76 0.22
C MET A 11 -15.55 -4.47 1.69
N ALA A 12 -14.30 -4.10 1.95
CA ALA A 12 -13.81 -3.80 3.29
C ALA A 12 -13.56 -2.30 3.44
N MET A 13 -14.00 -1.73 4.55
CA MET A 13 -13.84 -0.31 4.86
C MET A 13 -13.08 -0.12 6.17
N GLY A 14 -12.17 0.86 6.18
CA GLY A 14 -11.50 1.31 7.39
C GLY A 14 -12.36 2.37 8.07
N GLU A 15 -12.82 2.09 9.30
CA GLU A 15 -13.76 2.95 10.02
C GLU A 15 -13.26 3.38 11.39
N GLY A 16 -13.76 4.53 11.85
CA GLY A 16 -13.51 5.03 13.20
C GLY A 16 -14.41 4.43 14.27
N GLY A 17 -14.16 4.80 15.53
CA GLY A 17 -14.84 4.23 16.69
C GLY A 17 -16.37 4.38 16.66
N GLY A 18 -16.89 5.50 16.17
CA GLY A 18 -18.33 5.75 16.10
C GLY A 18 -19.08 4.75 15.22
N GLU A 19 -18.51 4.44 14.05
CA GLU A 19 -19.11 3.48 13.12
C GLU A 19 -18.96 2.03 13.62
N LEU A 20 -17.86 1.73 14.29
CA LEU A 20 -17.67 0.42 14.93
C LEU A 20 -18.69 0.19 16.05
N VAL A 21 -19.05 1.21 16.80
CA VAL A 21 -20.11 1.11 17.84
C VAL A 21 -21.46 0.75 17.21
N LYS A 22 -21.81 1.35 16.06
CA LYS A 22 -23.04 0.98 15.35
C LYS A 22 -23.06 -0.49 14.98
N GLN A 23 -21.94 -1.03 14.49
CA GLN A 23 -21.81 -2.46 14.16
C GLN A 23 -21.93 -3.36 15.40
N LEU A 24 -21.29 -2.99 16.51
CA LEU A 24 -21.41 -3.72 17.78
C LEU A 24 -22.85 -3.75 18.31
N LEU A 25 -23.62 -2.71 18.03
CA LEU A 25 -25.03 -2.60 18.38
C LEU A 25 -25.96 -3.20 17.32
N SER A 26 -25.43 -3.88 16.31
CA SER A 26 -26.18 -4.47 15.19
C SER A 26 -27.06 -3.44 14.44
N GLN A 27 -26.59 -2.20 14.38
CA GLN A 27 -27.28 -1.15 13.61
C GLN A 27 -26.81 -1.10 12.17
N THR A 28 -27.60 -0.46 11.32
CA THR A 28 -27.26 -0.23 9.91
C THR A 28 -26.17 0.83 9.79
N TYR A 29 -25.40 0.70 8.71
CA TYR A 29 -24.43 1.69 8.29
C TYR A 29 -24.80 2.19 6.89
N ASP A 30 -25.28 3.42 6.83
CA ASP A 30 -25.73 4.04 5.59
C ASP A 30 -24.55 4.78 4.94
N ILE A 31 -24.27 4.44 3.68
CA ILE A 31 -23.28 5.09 2.85
C ILE A 31 -23.93 5.65 1.60
N ASN A 32 -23.44 6.79 1.11
CA ASN A 32 -23.81 7.26 -0.22
C ASN A 32 -23.21 6.28 -1.26
N MET A 33 -23.97 6.02 -2.34
CA MET A 33 -23.45 5.19 -3.43
C MET A 33 -22.14 5.79 -3.96
N PRO A 34 -21.01 5.12 -3.78
CA PRO A 34 -19.72 5.65 -4.20
C PRO A 34 -19.54 5.53 -5.72
N GLY A 35 -18.75 6.42 -6.29
CA GLY A 35 -18.19 6.17 -7.61
C GLY A 35 -17.16 5.04 -7.55
N VAL A 36 -16.93 4.38 -8.69
CA VAL A 36 -15.97 3.26 -8.82
C VAL A 36 -14.89 3.64 -9.82
N VAL A 37 -13.63 3.51 -9.41
CA VAL A 37 -12.46 3.76 -10.26
C VAL A 37 -11.75 2.44 -10.51
N ALA A 38 -11.60 2.06 -11.77
CA ALA A 38 -10.79 0.91 -12.15
C ALA A 38 -9.30 1.19 -11.91
N ILE A 39 -8.64 0.31 -11.18
CA ILE A 39 -7.17 0.24 -11.11
C ILE A 39 -6.76 -0.91 -12.03
N TYR A 40 -6.44 -0.56 -13.25
CA TYR A 40 -6.15 -1.54 -14.30
C TYR A 40 -4.67 -1.93 -14.23
N LEU A 41 -4.41 -3.15 -13.81
CA LEU A 41 -3.07 -3.72 -13.68
C LEU A 41 -2.68 -4.49 -14.93
N LYS A 42 -1.49 -4.23 -15.44
CA LYS A 42 -0.87 -5.01 -16.53
C LYS A 42 0.59 -5.33 -16.18
N GLY A 43 1.17 -6.28 -16.91
CA GLY A 43 2.55 -6.71 -16.66
C GLY A 43 2.71 -7.51 -15.38
N GLU A 44 3.95 -7.67 -14.94
CA GLU A 44 4.33 -8.36 -13.71
C GLU A 44 5.39 -7.57 -12.94
N PRO A 45 5.44 -7.65 -11.59
CA PRO A 45 6.46 -6.99 -10.82
C PRO A 45 7.85 -7.51 -11.15
N ARG A 46 8.83 -6.62 -11.20
CA ARG A 46 10.24 -6.98 -11.34
C ARG A 46 10.79 -7.61 -10.06
N PRO A 47 11.85 -8.41 -10.14
CA PRO A 47 12.57 -8.86 -8.95
C PRO A 47 12.97 -7.66 -8.06
N GLY A 48 12.71 -7.77 -6.77
CA GLY A 48 12.97 -6.71 -5.79
C GLY A 48 11.88 -5.64 -5.66
N VAL A 49 10.79 -5.75 -6.43
CA VAL A 49 9.60 -4.92 -6.27
C VAL A 49 8.57 -5.67 -5.45
N GLY A 50 8.19 -5.11 -4.33
CA GLY A 50 7.19 -5.68 -3.43
C GLY A 50 5.83 -4.96 -3.47
N PRO A 51 4.86 -5.43 -2.68
CA PRO A 51 3.53 -4.84 -2.65
C PRO A 51 3.53 -3.38 -2.22
N GLN A 52 4.46 -2.97 -1.34
CA GLN A 52 4.57 -1.58 -0.92
C GLN A 52 5.00 -0.65 -2.05
N ASP A 53 5.88 -1.10 -2.94
CA ASP A 53 6.31 -0.29 -4.09
C ASP A 53 5.13 0.01 -5.01
N VAL A 54 4.31 -1.01 -5.29
CA VAL A 54 3.08 -0.87 -6.09
C VAL A 54 2.09 0.07 -5.41
N ALA A 55 1.88 -0.10 -4.10
CA ALA A 55 1.00 0.76 -3.33
C ALA A 55 1.47 2.22 -3.33
N LEU A 56 2.75 2.48 -3.10
CA LEU A 56 3.33 3.83 -3.13
C LEU A 56 3.21 4.47 -4.52
N ALA A 57 3.43 3.70 -5.59
CA ALA A 57 3.25 4.19 -6.96
C ALA A 57 1.78 4.62 -7.21
N ILE A 58 0.81 3.86 -6.72
CA ILE A 58 -0.62 4.19 -6.81
C ILE A 58 -0.92 5.45 -5.98
N ILE A 59 -0.50 5.47 -4.70
CA ILE A 59 -0.74 6.60 -3.80
C ILE A 59 -0.17 7.90 -4.38
N GLY A 60 1.06 7.88 -4.86
CA GLY A 60 1.69 9.03 -5.50
C GLY A 60 0.92 9.55 -6.71
N LYS A 61 0.27 8.65 -7.45
CA LYS A 61 -0.48 9.00 -8.67
C LYS A 61 -1.87 9.59 -8.39
N VAL A 62 -2.54 9.18 -7.31
CA VAL A 62 -3.95 9.50 -7.09
C VAL A 62 -4.24 10.42 -5.91
N PHE A 63 -3.30 10.57 -4.96
CA PHE A 63 -3.57 11.30 -3.72
C PHE A 63 -3.68 12.80 -3.92
N ALA A 64 -2.72 13.42 -4.60
CA ALA A 64 -2.62 14.88 -4.70
C ALA A 64 -3.84 15.55 -5.34
N ASN A 65 -4.48 14.87 -6.30
CA ASN A 65 -5.66 15.36 -7.00
C ASN A 65 -6.98 14.84 -6.42
N GLY A 66 -6.92 13.99 -5.38
CA GLY A 66 -8.10 13.38 -4.77
C GLY A 66 -8.89 12.46 -5.70
N TYR A 67 -8.24 11.89 -6.71
CA TYR A 67 -8.91 11.16 -7.81
C TYR A 67 -9.81 10.03 -7.33
N VAL A 68 -9.40 9.32 -6.28
CA VAL A 68 -10.13 8.19 -5.70
C VAL A 68 -10.79 8.52 -4.35
N LYS A 69 -10.75 9.79 -3.93
CA LYS A 69 -11.30 10.19 -2.63
C LYS A 69 -12.78 9.81 -2.50
N ASN A 70 -13.13 9.11 -1.44
CA ASN A 70 -14.49 8.60 -1.15
C ASN A 70 -15.09 7.72 -2.27
N LYS A 71 -14.24 7.13 -3.12
CA LYS A 71 -14.66 6.18 -4.17
C LYS A 71 -14.16 4.78 -3.84
N VAL A 72 -14.70 3.78 -4.52
CA VAL A 72 -14.19 2.42 -4.49
C VAL A 72 -13.11 2.26 -5.55
N MET A 73 -11.96 1.71 -5.18
CA MET A 73 -10.92 1.29 -6.12
C MET A 73 -11.16 -0.17 -6.47
N GLU A 74 -11.47 -0.47 -7.74
CA GLU A 74 -11.62 -1.85 -8.20
C GLU A 74 -10.39 -2.29 -9.00
N PHE A 75 -9.67 -3.26 -8.46
CA PHE A 75 -8.45 -3.79 -9.06
C PHE A 75 -8.78 -4.88 -10.06
N VAL A 76 -8.47 -4.61 -11.31
CA VAL A 76 -8.80 -5.45 -12.47
C VAL A 76 -7.63 -5.50 -13.45
N GLY A 77 -7.76 -6.30 -14.48
CA GLY A 77 -6.79 -6.40 -15.57
C GLY A 77 -5.89 -7.62 -15.48
N PRO A 78 -5.14 -7.92 -16.55
CA PRO A 78 -4.35 -9.16 -16.66
C PRO A 78 -3.21 -9.25 -15.65
N GLY A 79 -2.69 -8.12 -15.17
CA GLY A 79 -1.62 -8.09 -14.17
C GLY A 79 -2.04 -8.67 -12.81
N VAL A 80 -3.34 -8.70 -12.50
CA VAL A 80 -3.83 -9.28 -11.23
C VAL A 80 -3.43 -10.75 -11.11
N ALA A 81 -3.54 -11.52 -12.18
CA ALA A 81 -3.19 -12.95 -12.19
C ALA A 81 -1.70 -13.22 -11.90
N ASN A 82 -0.82 -12.22 -12.04
CA ASN A 82 0.61 -12.35 -11.76
C ASN A 82 0.94 -12.14 -10.27
N LEU A 83 -0.03 -11.71 -9.46
CA LEU A 83 0.16 -11.41 -8.05
C LEU A 83 -0.36 -12.53 -7.15
N SER A 84 0.40 -12.91 -6.12
CA SER A 84 -0.06 -13.81 -5.07
C SER A 84 -1.18 -13.16 -4.24
N ALA A 85 -1.90 -13.94 -3.45
CA ALA A 85 -2.89 -13.42 -2.52
C ALA A 85 -2.24 -12.47 -1.49
N ASP A 86 -1.07 -12.85 -0.95
CA ASP A 86 -0.33 -12.06 0.04
C ASP A 86 0.14 -10.73 -0.56
N PHE A 87 0.61 -10.74 -1.81
CA PHE A 87 0.98 -9.51 -2.53
C PHE A 87 -0.22 -8.56 -2.68
N ARG A 88 -1.38 -9.08 -3.11
CA ARG A 88 -2.61 -8.26 -3.25
C ARG A 88 -3.04 -7.68 -1.91
N ILE A 89 -2.98 -8.46 -0.82
CA ILE A 89 -3.26 -8.00 0.54
C ILE A 89 -2.30 -6.86 0.93
N GLY A 90 -1.02 -7.00 0.62
CA GLY A 90 -0.01 -5.98 0.91
C GLY A 90 -0.24 -4.67 0.16
N VAL A 91 -0.69 -4.71 -1.10
CA VAL A 91 -1.10 -3.51 -1.85
C VAL A 91 -2.37 -2.93 -1.26
N ASP A 92 -3.37 -3.79 -1.04
CA ASP A 92 -4.73 -3.38 -0.66
C ASP A 92 -4.76 -2.64 0.67
N VAL A 93 -3.99 -3.11 1.65
CA VAL A 93 -3.91 -2.50 2.98
C VAL A 93 -3.46 -1.04 2.95
N MET A 94 -2.66 -0.64 1.99
CA MET A 94 -2.17 0.73 1.84
C MET A 94 -3.10 1.63 1.04
N THR A 95 -4.15 1.11 0.42
CA THR A 95 -5.12 1.92 -0.32
C THR A 95 -5.85 2.92 0.57
N THR A 96 -5.95 2.65 1.86
CA THR A 96 -6.49 3.58 2.87
C THR A 96 -5.79 4.94 2.84
N GLU A 97 -4.50 4.97 2.55
CA GLU A 97 -3.70 6.20 2.44
C GLU A 97 -4.08 7.07 1.24
N THR A 98 -4.88 6.55 0.31
CA THR A 98 -5.42 7.32 -0.83
C THR A 98 -6.69 8.10 -0.48
N THR A 99 -7.23 7.91 0.74
CA THR A 99 -8.55 8.41 1.16
C THR A 99 -9.72 7.81 0.37
N CYS A 100 -9.54 6.66 -0.28
CA CYS A 100 -10.64 5.93 -0.89
C CYS A 100 -11.61 5.41 0.18
N LEU A 101 -12.86 5.18 -0.21
CA LEU A 101 -13.86 4.58 0.68
C LEU A 101 -13.56 3.10 0.92
N SER A 102 -13.23 2.39 -0.13
CA SER A 102 -12.91 0.97 -0.10
C SER A 102 -12.05 0.60 -1.30
N SER A 103 -11.48 -0.60 -1.24
CA SER A 103 -10.86 -1.26 -2.38
C SER A 103 -11.43 -2.67 -2.51
N ILE A 104 -11.51 -3.17 -3.72
CA ILE A 104 -12.00 -4.51 -4.02
C ILE A 104 -11.21 -5.06 -5.21
N TRP A 105 -10.97 -6.37 -5.21
CA TRP A 105 -10.18 -7.03 -6.24
C TRP A 105 -10.99 -8.11 -6.94
N GLN A 106 -10.77 -8.28 -8.23
CA GLN A 106 -11.19 -9.51 -8.88
C GLN A 106 -10.49 -10.70 -8.24
N THR A 107 -11.21 -11.82 -8.12
CA THR A 107 -10.68 -13.06 -7.53
C THR A 107 -10.36 -14.07 -8.62
N ASP A 108 -9.50 -15.01 -8.27
CA ASP A 108 -9.07 -16.12 -9.12
C ASP A 108 -8.69 -17.34 -8.25
N GLU A 109 -8.11 -18.35 -8.88
CA GLU A 109 -7.65 -19.57 -8.23
C GLU A 109 -6.64 -19.32 -7.09
N LYS A 110 -5.85 -18.27 -7.14
CA LYS A 110 -4.90 -17.92 -6.05
C LYS A 110 -5.63 -17.46 -4.79
N ILE A 111 -6.74 -16.76 -4.95
CA ILE A 111 -7.59 -16.38 -3.82
C ILE A 111 -8.34 -17.58 -3.30
N GLN A 112 -8.81 -18.47 -4.19
CA GLN A 112 -9.44 -19.73 -3.79
C GLN A 112 -8.46 -20.57 -2.94
N GLU A 113 -7.23 -20.77 -3.41
CA GLU A 113 -6.18 -21.48 -2.67
C GLU A 113 -5.90 -20.84 -1.30
N PHE A 114 -5.88 -19.52 -1.23
CA PHE A 114 -5.72 -18.80 0.04
C PHE A 114 -6.82 -19.17 1.05
N TYR A 115 -8.09 -19.22 0.61
CA TYR A 115 -9.19 -19.65 1.47
C TYR A 115 -9.04 -21.13 1.89
N GLU A 116 -8.62 -21.99 0.97
CA GLU A 116 -8.41 -23.43 1.24
C GLU A 116 -7.33 -23.66 2.30
N ILE A 117 -6.17 -22.99 2.18
CA ILE A 117 -5.07 -23.06 3.15
C ILE A 117 -5.53 -22.63 4.55
N HIS A 118 -6.47 -21.69 4.62
CA HIS A 118 -7.02 -21.20 5.88
C HIS A 118 -8.24 -22.01 6.39
N GLY A 119 -8.57 -23.13 5.74
CA GLY A 119 -9.71 -23.98 6.13
C GLY A 119 -11.08 -23.30 5.94
N ARG A 120 -11.19 -22.42 4.95
CA ARG A 120 -12.39 -21.61 4.65
C ARG A 120 -12.81 -21.70 3.18
N SER A 121 -12.65 -22.85 2.56
CA SER A 121 -12.95 -23.06 1.13
C SER A 121 -14.40 -22.68 0.76
N GLU A 122 -15.32 -22.88 1.69
CA GLU A 122 -16.74 -22.58 1.50
C GLU A 122 -17.05 -21.08 1.44
N ASP A 123 -16.15 -20.23 1.93
CA ASP A 123 -16.32 -18.78 1.92
C ASP A 123 -15.85 -18.14 0.60
N TYR A 124 -15.11 -18.88 -0.23
CA TYR A 124 -14.67 -18.36 -1.52
C TYR A 124 -15.85 -18.12 -2.45
N LYS A 125 -15.87 -16.96 -3.08
CA LYS A 125 -16.79 -16.61 -4.16
C LYS A 125 -16.02 -15.94 -5.27
N GLU A 126 -16.24 -16.40 -6.50
CA GLU A 126 -15.68 -15.74 -7.66
C GLU A 126 -16.26 -14.31 -7.77
N LEU A 127 -15.36 -13.35 -7.92
CA LEU A 127 -15.70 -11.96 -8.18
C LEU A 127 -14.87 -11.47 -9.36
N LYS A 128 -15.56 -11.02 -10.40
CA LYS A 128 -14.94 -10.40 -11.57
C LYS A 128 -15.94 -9.43 -12.21
N PRO A 129 -15.46 -8.40 -12.93
CA PRO A 129 -16.35 -7.56 -13.71
C PRO A 129 -17.07 -8.38 -14.76
N GLY A 130 -18.28 -7.96 -15.13
CA GLY A 130 -18.99 -8.53 -16.26
C GLY A 130 -18.28 -8.29 -17.59
N GLU A 131 -18.82 -8.86 -18.69
CA GLU A 131 -18.27 -8.69 -20.03
C GLU A 131 -18.12 -7.20 -20.42
N THR A 132 -19.03 -6.37 -19.96
CA THR A 132 -18.98 -4.91 -20.06
C THR A 132 -19.14 -4.30 -18.68
N ALA A 133 -18.17 -3.54 -18.23
CA ALA A 133 -18.20 -2.83 -16.97
C ALA A 133 -17.98 -1.32 -17.20
N TYR A 134 -18.68 -0.49 -16.43
CA TYR A 134 -18.58 0.96 -16.49
C TYR A 134 -17.94 1.48 -15.21
N TYR A 135 -16.97 2.38 -15.36
CA TYR A 135 -16.26 3.00 -14.26
C TYR A 135 -16.33 4.53 -14.37
N ASP A 136 -16.32 5.21 -13.23
CA ASP A 136 -16.24 6.67 -13.16
C ASP A 136 -14.83 7.20 -13.50
N GLY A 137 -13.88 6.32 -13.61
CA GLY A 137 -12.51 6.64 -13.99
C GLY A 137 -11.64 5.39 -14.05
N CYS A 138 -10.42 5.58 -14.55
CA CYS A 138 -9.44 4.50 -14.67
C CYS A 138 -8.03 5.01 -14.36
N VAL A 139 -7.28 4.19 -13.63
CA VAL A 139 -5.84 4.38 -13.40
C VAL A 139 -5.13 3.14 -13.92
N GLU A 140 -4.35 3.31 -14.96
CA GLU A 140 -3.53 2.22 -15.51
C GLU A 140 -2.19 2.18 -14.79
N ILE A 141 -1.79 0.98 -14.36
CA ILE A 141 -0.52 0.67 -13.71
C ILE A 141 0.15 -0.48 -14.47
N ASP A 142 1.32 -0.21 -15.00
CA ASP A 142 2.20 -1.24 -15.52
C ASP A 142 3.14 -1.72 -14.42
N LEU A 143 2.89 -2.91 -13.91
CA LEU A 143 3.69 -3.50 -12.83
C LEU A 143 5.16 -3.66 -13.22
N SER A 144 5.45 -3.85 -14.50
CA SER A 144 6.82 -4.01 -15.01
C SER A 144 7.63 -2.70 -15.04
N GLU A 145 6.96 -1.55 -14.95
CA GLU A 145 7.61 -0.23 -14.90
C GLU A 145 7.90 0.24 -13.48
N ILE A 146 7.28 -0.37 -12.47
CA ILE A 146 7.49 0.01 -11.07
C ILE A 146 8.93 -0.31 -10.65
N ARG A 147 9.50 0.60 -9.88
CA ARG A 147 10.83 0.50 -9.30
C ARG A 147 10.69 0.41 -7.77
N PRO A 148 11.74 -0.02 -7.04
CA PRO A 148 11.75 0.10 -5.60
C PRO A 148 11.50 1.54 -5.15
N MET A 149 10.52 1.72 -4.26
CA MET A 149 10.00 3.02 -3.83
C MET A 149 10.32 3.30 -2.37
N ILE A 150 10.26 4.56 -2.02
CA ILE A 150 10.33 5.02 -0.63
C ILE A 150 9.33 6.13 -0.41
N ALA A 151 8.66 6.13 0.73
CA ALA A 151 7.87 7.27 1.20
C ALA A 151 8.66 8.07 2.23
N MET A 152 8.73 9.37 2.01
CA MET A 152 9.32 10.31 2.97
C MET A 152 8.25 10.81 3.95
N PRO A 153 8.62 11.23 5.17
CA PRO A 153 7.66 11.80 6.10
C PRO A 153 6.90 12.99 5.46
N PHE A 154 5.66 13.23 5.81
CA PHE A 154 4.85 12.63 6.89
C PHE A 154 3.72 11.75 6.35
N HIS A 155 3.48 11.76 5.04
CA HIS A 155 2.40 11.01 4.41
C HIS A 155 2.95 10.15 3.26
N PRO A 156 2.44 8.93 3.04
CA PRO A 156 2.93 8.03 1.98
C PRO A 156 2.83 8.59 0.55
N SER A 157 2.06 9.65 0.32
CA SER A 157 2.05 10.34 -0.97
C SER A 157 3.32 11.14 -1.27
N ASN A 158 4.15 11.38 -0.25
CA ASN A 158 5.48 11.97 -0.42
C ASN A 158 6.48 10.89 -0.84
N THR A 159 6.26 10.32 -2.02
CA THR A 159 6.93 9.11 -2.48
C THR A 159 7.84 9.37 -3.68
N TYR A 160 8.92 8.63 -3.72
CA TYR A 160 9.96 8.67 -4.75
C TYR A 160 10.42 7.25 -5.04
N THR A 161 11.02 7.03 -6.20
CA THR A 161 11.87 5.85 -6.35
C THR A 161 13.13 6.00 -5.49
N ILE A 162 13.70 4.89 -5.05
CA ILE A 162 14.97 4.94 -4.29
C ILE A 162 16.09 5.58 -5.12
N ASP A 163 16.06 5.40 -6.45
CA ASP A 163 17.05 6.00 -7.34
C ASP A 163 16.86 7.54 -7.44
N GLU A 164 15.62 8.03 -7.51
CA GLU A 164 15.34 9.46 -7.46
C GLU A 164 15.80 10.10 -6.14
N LEU A 165 15.55 9.42 -5.02
CA LEU A 165 16.03 9.88 -3.72
C LEU A 165 17.56 9.99 -3.70
N LYS A 166 18.27 8.98 -4.22
CA LYS A 166 19.75 9.01 -4.24
C LYS A 166 20.33 10.14 -5.09
N VAL A 167 19.69 10.40 -6.24
CA VAL A 167 20.17 11.43 -7.18
C VAL A 167 19.88 12.85 -6.66
N ASN A 168 18.73 13.03 -6.00
CA ASN A 168 18.26 14.35 -5.57
C ASN A 168 18.20 14.47 -4.03
N LEU A 169 19.11 13.80 -3.33
CA LEU A 169 19.02 13.59 -1.88
C LEU A 169 18.84 14.90 -1.11
N ASP A 170 19.69 15.89 -1.33
CA ASP A 170 19.68 17.15 -0.57
C ASP A 170 18.37 17.93 -0.81
N ASP A 171 17.94 18.04 -2.06
CA ASP A 171 16.72 18.76 -2.42
C ASP A 171 15.46 18.09 -1.84
N ILE A 172 15.38 16.76 -1.89
CA ILE A 172 14.26 16.02 -1.32
C ILE A 172 14.24 16.17 0.20
N LEU A 173 15.37 16.01 0.87
CA LEU A 173 15.44 16.18 2.33
C LEU A 173 15.12 17.62 2.76
N ALA A 174 15.57 18.62 2.01
CA ALA A 174 15.24 20.01 2.28
C ALA A 174 13.72 20.29 2.15
N ASP A 175 13.06 19.71 1.15
CA ASP A 175 11.60 19.83 0.98
C ASP A 175 10.85 19.13 2.13
N VAL A 176 11.30 17.95 2.56
CA VAL A 176 10.73 17.25 3.72
C VAL A 176 10.87 18.07 4.99
N GLU A 177 12.05 18.63 5.26
CA GLU A 177 12.28 19.50 6.42
C GLU A 177 11.38 20.75 6.40
N LYS A 178 11.21 21.36 5.22
CA LYS A 178 10.27 22.48 5.06
C LYS A 178 8.82 22.11 5.34
N LYS A 179 8.37 20.97 4.86
CA LYS A 179 7.03 20.41 5.15
C LYS A 179 6.87 20.09 6.63
N ALA A 180 7.93 19.59 7.27
CA ALA A 180 7.96 19.35 8.71
C ALA A 180 7.75 20.61 9.53
N GLN A 181 8.43 21.70 9.19
CA GLN A 181 8.26 22.99 9.89
C GLN A 181 6.80 23.47 9.86
N ILE A 182 6.12 23.28 8.74
CA ILE A 182 4.70 23.64 8.60
C ILE A 182 3.82 22.71 9.45
N SER A 183 4.01 21.38 9.34
CA SER A 183 3.20 20.38 10.02
C SER A 183 3.37 20.41 11.55
N LEU A 184 4.54 20.79 12.03
CA LEU A 184 4.87 20.85 13.45
C LEU A 184 4.77 22.28 14.04
N ASP A 185 4.22 23.24 13.28
CA ASP A 185 4.12 24.67 13.70
C ASP A 185 5.46 25.26 14.15
N GLY A 186 6.57 24.76 13.66
CA GLY A 186 7.91 25.17 14.11
C GLY A 186 8.23 24.83 15.56
N LYS A 187 7.37 24.08 16.26
CA LYS A 187 7.54 23.79 17.70
C LYS A 187 8.57 22.72 18.01
N VAL A 188 8.85 21.88 17.02
CA VAL A 188 9.82 20.78 17.15
C VAL A 188 10.87 20.94 16.06
N PRO A 189 12.16 20.98 16.40
CA PRO A 189 13.20 20.95 15.40
C PRO A 189 13.16 19.58 14.70
N TYR A 190 13.16 19.63 13.38
CA TYR A 190 13.16 18.43 12.56
C TYR A 190 14.18 18.57 11.44
N THR A 191 15.21 17.73 11.48
CA THR A 191 16.30 17.73 10.51
C THR A 191 16.53 16.31 10.00
N LEU A 192 16.75 16.16 8.71
CA LEU A 192 17.12 14.91 8.05
C LEU A 192 18.48 15.02 7.37
N ARG A 193 18.86 16.22 6.90
CA ARG A 193 20.15 16.43 6.24
C ARG A 193 21.34 16.20 7.17
N ASP A 194 21.16 16.35 8.47
CA ASP A 194 22.15 16.00 9.49
C ASP A 194 22.45 14.49 9.53
N LYS A 195 21.57 13.66 8.96
CA LYS A 195 21.75 12.22 8.83
C LYS A 195 22.45 11.80 7.53
N VAL A 196 22.89 12.75 6.72
CA VAL A 196 23.65 12.44 5.51
C VAL A 196 25.13 12.29 5.85
N ILE A 197 25.66 11.09 5.66
CA ILE A 197 27.05 10.73 5.90
C ILE A 197 27.65 10.22 4.59
N ASP A 198 28.73 10.80 4.13
CA ASP A 198 29.41 10.44 2.87
C ASP A 198 28.43 10.38 1.67
N GLY A 199 27.51 11.36 1.59
CA GLY A 199 26.53 11.46 0.51
C GLY A 199 25.40 10.41 0.56
N LYS A 200 25.23 9.70 1.68
CA LYS A 200 24.19 8.70 1.90
C LYS A 200 23.36 9.04 3.11
N LEU A 201 22.05 8.84 3.00
CA LEU A 201 21.15 8.97 4.15
C LEU A 201 21.36 7.78 5.09
N TYR A 202 21.79 8.08 6.31
CA TYR A 202 21.97 7.08 7.36
C TYR A 202 20.62 6.72 8.00
N VAL A 203 20.34 5.43 8.11
CA VAL A 203 19.14 4.87 8.75
C VAL A 203 19.61 4.12 10.00
N GLU A 204 19.17 4.58 11.15
CA GLU A 204 19.57 4.00 12.45
C GLU A 204 18.87 2.68 12.75
N GLN A 205 17.60 2.55 12.31
CA GLN A 205 16.80 1.37 12.59
C GLN A 205 15.86 1.07 11.41
N GLY A 206 15.80 -0.19 11.00
CA GLY A 206 14.83 -0.71 10.06
C GLY A 206 13.82 -1.63 10.76
N ILE A 207 12.53 -1.48 10.44
CA ILE A 207 11.47 -2.31 11.02
C ILE A 207 10.64 -2.92 9.89
N ILE A 208 10.50 -4.24 9.90
CA ILE A 208 9.62 -4.98 8.98
C ILE A 208 8.47 -5.51 9.82
N ALA A 209 7.33 -4.83 9.77
CA ALA A 209 6.22 -5.14 10.67
C ALA A 209 4.88 -4.60 10.13
N GLY A 210 3.83 -4.89 10.88
CA GLY A 210 2.49 -4.33 10.68
C GLY A 210 1.73 -4.92 9.49
N CYS A 211 0.68 -4.22 9.12
CA CYS A 211 -0.28 -4.68 8.11
C CYS A 211 0.29 -4.66 6.68
N ALA A 212 1.15 -3.70 6.36
CA ALA A 212 1.72 -3.56 5.02
C ALA A 212 3.06 -4.28 4.88
N GLY A 213 3.94 -4.19 5.89
CA GLY A 213 5.29 -4.78 5.83
C GLY A 213 5.38 -6.21 6.37
N GLY A 214 4.50 -6.59 7.31
CA GLY A 214 4.54 -7.87 8.02
C GLY A 214 3.75 -9.01 7.36
N GLY A 215 3.47 -8.95 6.06
CA GLY A 215 2.91 -10.07 5.32
C GLY A 215 3.87 -11.25 5.29
N PHE A 216 3.34 -12.48 5.18
CA PHE A 216 4.14 -13.70 5.28
C PHE A 216 5.25 -13.75 4.22
N GLU A 217 4.94 -13.46 2.96
CA GLU A 217 5.94 -13.46 1.87
C GLU A 217 7.03 -12.40 2.10
N ASN A 218 6.68 -11.21 2.64
CA ASN A 218 7.65 -10.17 2.96
C ASN A 218 8.61 -10.60 4.07
N ILE A 219 8.11 -11.26 5.11
CA ILE A 219 8.94 -11.79 6.19
C ILE A 219 9.88 -12.89 5.69
N CYS A 220 9.38 -13.79 4.84
CA CYS A 220 10.21 -14.81 4.20
C CYS A 220 11.32 -14.20 3.33
N ALA A 221 10.98 -13.22 2.49
CA ALA A 221 11.95 -12.52 1.65
C ALA A 221 13.01 -11.78 2.49
N ALA A 222 12.61 -11.14 3.59
CA ALA A 222 13.54 -10.51 4.52
C ALA A 222 14.45 -11.54 5.19
N ALA A 223 13.91 -12.68 5.63
CA ALA A 223 14.67 -13.76 6.22
C ALA A 223 15.73 -14.33 5.26
N ASP A 224 15.38 -14.50 3.99
CA ASP A 224 16.31 -14.97 2.96
C ASP A 224 17.45 -13.97 2.70
N ILE A 225 17.13 -12.66 2.68
CA ILE A 225 18.14 -11.60 2.52
C ILE A 225 19.10 -11.55 3.70
N LEU A 226 18.58 -11.70 4.93
CA LEU A 226 19.35 -11.58 6.17
C LEU A 226 20.06 -12.87 6.59
N LYS A 227 19.72 -13.99 5.97
CA LYS A 227 20.30 -15.30 6.31
C LYS A 227 21.82 -15.29 6.29
N GLY A 228 22.43 -15.63 7.43
CA GLY A 228 23.88 -15.66 7.60
C GLY A 228 24.57 -14.30 7.64
N LYS A 229 23.81 -13.20 7.74
CA LYS A 229 24.34 -11.84 7.90
C LYS A 229 24.15 -11.35 9.32
N SER A 230 25.01 -10.41 9.75
CA SER A 230 24.84 -9.64 10.97
C SER A 230 24.41 -8.23 10.62
N ILE A 231 23.42 -7.71 11.33
CA ILE A 231 22.92 -6.34 11.14
C ILE A 231 23.45 -5.36 12.18
N GLY A 232 24.28 -5.83 13.10
CA GLY A 232 24.90 -5.01 14.14
C GLY A 232 24.92 -5.70 15.49
N ALA A 233 25.42 -5.02 16.48
CA ALA A 233 25.54 -5.50 17.86
C ALA A 233 24.87 -4.56 18.88
N ASP A 234 24.10 -3.58 18.44
CA ASP A 234 23.40 -2.63 19.31
C ASP A 234 22.12 -3.26 19.90
N ALA A 235 21.63 -2.66 20.99
CA ALA A 235 20.49 -3.17 21.74
C ALA A 235 19.18 -3.26 20.93
N PHE A 236 19.13 -2.67 19.76
CA PHE A 236 17.95 -2.64 18.86
C PHE A 236 18.17 -3.41 17.54
N THR A 237 19.20 -4.20 17.42
CA THR A 237 19.51 -5.00 16.23
C THR A 237 19.40 -6.49 16.50
#